data_04bc1686c4a5e7ca63037b740ece6816
#
_entry.id   04bc1686c4a5e7ca63037b740ece6816
#
_cell.length_a   1.000
_cell.length_b   1.000
_cell.length_c   1.000
_cell.angle_alpha   90.00
_cell.angle_beta   90.00
_cell.angle_gamma   90.00
#
_symmetry.space_group_name_H-M   'P 1'
#
loop_
_entity.id
_entity.type
_entity.pdbx_description
1 polymer ?
#
loop_
_entity_poly.entity_id
_entity_poly.type
_entity_poly.pdbx_seq_one_letter_code
_entity_poly.pdbx_strand_id
1 'polypeptide(L)' 'MIVHVRLHTALQRVSADKRTGTLDLDLPSGASVRDVLAELGMAPDPEALLLVLNRRMVDEDTPLAEGDTLDLIPAISGG' A
#
# COMPACT_ATOMS: atom_id res chain seq x y z
N MET A 1 14.68 -5.43 -0.86
CA MET A 1 13.57 -6.37 -1.10
C MET A 1 12.51 -5.72 -1.97
N ILE A 2 11.91 -6.50 -2.79
CA ILE A 2 10.86 -6.00 -3.68
C ILE A 2 9.50 -6.33 -3.11
N VAL A 3 8.66 -5.31 -3.00
CA VAL A 3 7.31 -5.47 -2.49
C VAL A 3 6.36 -5.00 -3.58
N HIS A 4 5.32 -5.77 -3.85
CA HIS A 4 4.35 -5.44 -4.87
C HIS A 4 3.21 -4.68 -4.21
N VAL A 5 2.94 -3.47 -4.68
CA VAL A 5 1.91 -2.63 -4.09
C VAL A 5 0.79 -2.47 -5.10
N ARG A 6 -0.43 -2.74 -4.67
CA ARG A 6 -1.59 -2.62 -5.53
C ARG A 6 -2.47 -1.49 -5.01
N LEU A 7 -2.69 -0.51 -5.86
CA LEU A 7 -3.52 0.63 -5.50
C LEU A 7 -4.90 0.42 -6.09
N HIS A 8 -5.90 0.57 -5.24
CA HIS A 8 -7.27 0.30 -5.68
C HIS A 8 -8.10 1.54 -5.86
N THR A 9 -8.98 1.48 -6.81
CA THR A 9 -9.97 2.53 -7.11
C THR A 9 -9.43 3.95 -7.10
N ALA A 10 -9.87 4.78 -6.17
CA ALA A 10 -9.50 6.18 -6.18
C ALA A 10 -8.01 6.41 -6.06
N LEU A 11 -7.28 5.49 -5.46
CA LEU A 11 -5.84 5.66 -5.33
C LEU A 11 -5.15 5.55 -6.67
N GLN A 12 -5.72 4.79 -7.59
CA GLN A 12 -5.14 4.67 -8.90
C GLN A 12 -5.20 6.00 -9.62
N ARG A 13 -6.27 6.73 -9.40
CA ARG A 13 -6.39 8.03 -10.04
C ARG A 13 -5.40 9.02 -9.48
N VAL A 14 -5.14 8.93 -8.20
CA VAL A 14 -4.20 9.83 -7.58
C VAL A 14 -2.82 9.62 -8.16
N SER A 15 -2.47 8.41 -8.49
CA SER A 15 -1.15 8.15 -9.03
C SER A 15 -1.00 8.68 -10.44
N ALA A 16 -2.08 8.98 -11.07
CA ALA A 16 -2.09 9.53 -12.40
C ALA A 16 -1.47 8.62 -13.44
N ASP A 17 -1.06 7.50 -13.05
CA ASP A 17 -0.49 6.62 -14.01
C ASP A 17 -1.51 5.64 -14.38
N LYS A 18 -2.24 5.98 -15.32
CA LYS A 18 -3.26 5.21 -15.73
C LYS A 18 -3.03 3.85 -16.07
N ARG A 19 -1.91 3.45 -16.25
CA ARG A 19 -1.72 2.18 -16.71
C ARG A 19 -2.11 1.12 -15.82
N THR A 20 -1.88 1.19 -14.62
CA THR A 20 -2.14 0.08 -13.77
C THR A 20 -2.17 0.55 -12.37
N GLY A 21 -2.79 -0.18 -11.49
CA GLY A 21 -2.78 0.13 -10.09
C GLY A 21 -1.72 -0.64 -9.33
N THR A 22 -0.77 -1.23 -10.01
CA THR A 22 0.25 -2.04 -9.37
C THR A 22 1.63 -1.46 -9.60
N LEU A 23 2.44 -1.42 -8.55
CA LEU A 23 3.82 -1.02 -8.72
C LEU A 23 4.71 -1.83 -7.78
N ASP A 24 5.98 -1.91 -8.13
CA ASP A 24 6.93 -2.66 -7.34
C ASP A 24 7.87 -1.67 -6.68
N LEU A 25 8.04 -1.82 -5.38
CA LEU A 25 8.92 -0.93 -4.64
C LEU A 25 10.12 -1.72 -4.13
N ASP A 26 11.29 -1.11 -4.25
CA ASP A 26 12.50 -1.72 -3.75
C ASP A 26 12.80 -1.08 -2.41
N LEU A 27 12.61 -1.81 -1.34
CA LEU A 27 12.76 -1.31 0.00
C LEU A 27 13.88 -2.03 0.74
N PRO A 28 14.45 -1.37 1.74
CA PRO A 28 15.49 -2.03 2.51
C PRO A 28 14.90 -3.15 3.35
N SER A 29 15.73 -4.10 3.67
CA SER A 29 15.33 -5.21 4.51
C SER A 29 14.87 -4.66 5.85
N GLY A 30 13.78 -5.14 6.36
CA GLY A 30 13.25 -4.66 7.62
C GLY A 30 12.21 -3.56 7.48
N ALA A 31 11.92 -3.14 6.27
CA ALA A 31 10.91 -2.10 6.06
C ALA A 31 9.54 -2.60 6.46
N SER A 32 8.66 -1.68 6.80
CA SER A 32 7.31 -2.00 7.21
C SER A 32 6.31 -1.37 6.25
N VAL A 33 5.03 -1.62 6.47
CA VAL A 33 3.98 -1.02 5.65
C VAL A 33 4.07 0.49 5.71
N ARG A 34 4.42 1.04 6.87
CA ARG A 34 4.57 2.48 7.01
C ARG A 34 5.59 3.03 6.01
N ASP A 35 6.65 2.28 5.77
CA ASP A 35 7.69 2.73 4.84
C ASP A 35 7.16 2.78 3.41
N VAL A 36 6.26 1.87 3.05
CA VAL A 36 5.65 1.90 1.74
C VAL A 36 4.81 3.16 1.61
N LEU A 37 4.03 3.48 2.64
CA LEU A 37 3.17 4.66 2.58
C LEU A 37 4.01 5.92 2.47
N ALA A 38 5.13 5.97 3.17
CA ALA A 38 6.01 7.12 3.11
C ALA A 38 6.59 7.27 1.71
N GLU A 39 6.94 6.15 1.09
CA GLU A 39 7.50 6.19 -0.24
C GLU A 39 6.47 6.72 -1.24
N LEU A 40 5.22 6.45 -1.01
CA LEU A 40 4.15 6.89 -1.89
C LEU A 40 3.59 8.27 -1.51
N GLY A 41 4.11 8.85 -0.43
CA GLY A 41 3.64 10.14 0.01
C GLY A 41 2.26 10.09 0.65
N MET A 42 1.90 8.94 1.22
CA MET A 42 0.58 8.76 1.82
C MET A 42 0.69 8.66 3.32
N ALA A 43 -0.28 9.21 4.01
CA ALA A 43 -0.31 9.13 5.46
C ALA A 43 -0.94 7.82 5.89
N PRO A 44 -0.45 7.21 6.97
CA PRO A 44 -1.05 5.98 7.48
C PRO A 44 -2.29 6.30 8.29
N ASP A 45 -3.41 6.44 7.62
CA ASP A 45 -4.66 6.80 8.26
C ASP A 45 -5.59 5.60 8.23
N PRO A 46 -5.75 4.89 9.33
CA PRO A 46 -6.57 3.69 9.34
C PRO A 46 -8.04 3.95 9.06
N GLU A 47 -8.48 5.19 9.18
CA GLU A 47 -9.86 5.50 8.87
C GLU A 47 -10.06 5.77 7.39
N ALA A 48 -9.00 6.04 6.69
CA ALA A 48 -9.10 6.35 5.28
C ALA A 48 -8.49 5.29 4.37
N LEU A 49 -7.74 4.37 4.94
CA LEU A 49 -6.99 3.44 4.13
C LEU A 49 -6.91 2.08 4.78
N LEU A 50 -7.35 1.06 4.08
CA LEU A 50 -7.23 -0.30 4.56
C LEU A 50 -5.94 -0.88 4.03
N LEU A 51 -5.20 -1.52 4.91
CA LEU A 51 -3.91 -2.11 4.55
C LEU A 51 -4.08 -3.63 4.58
N VAL A 52 -3.87 -4.25 3.42
CA VAL A 52 -4.05 -5.69 3.29
C VAL A 52 -2.76 -6.29 2.76
N LEU A 53 -2.12 -7.12 3.55
CA LEU A 53 -0.86 -7.72 3.17
C LEU A 53 -1.07 -9.20 2.93
N ASN A 54 -0.82 -9.65 1.72
CA ASN A 54 -1.01 -11.05 1.35
C ASN A 54 -2.38 -11.57 1.75
N ARG A 55 -3.40 -10.72 1.48
CA ARG A 55 -4.80 -11.05 1.75
C ARG A 55 -5.19 -11.05 3.22
N ARG A 56 -4.40 -10.39 4.06
CA ARG A 56 -4.73 -10.27 5.47
C ARG A 56 -4.69 -8.81 5.85
N MET A 57 -5.64 -8.36 6.65
CA MET A 57 -5.64 -6.99 7.11
C MET A 57 -4.53 -6.83 8.12
N VAL A 58 -3.75 -5.77 7.98
CA VAL A 58 -2.62 -5.52 8.86
C VAL A 58 -2.60 -4.04 9.23
N ASP A 59 -1.69 -3.67 10.12
CA ASP A 59 -1.53 -2.26 10.47
C ASP A 59 -0.24 -1.74 9.87
N GLU A 60 0.01 -0.46 10.07
CA GLU A 60 1.16 0.20 9.45
C GLU A 60 2.51 -0.27 10.00
N ASP A 61 2.50 -0.88 11.14
CA ASP A 61 3.76 -1.33 11.74
C ASP A 61 4.14 -2.75 11.32
N THR A 62 3.35 -3.36 10.48
CA THR A 62 3.60 -4.73 10.05
C THR A 62 4.85 -4.81 9.18
N PRO A 63 5.81 -5.68 9.52
CA PRO A 63 7.02 -5.79 8.71
C PRO A 63 6.74 -6.49 7.39
N LEU A 64 7.54 -6.17 6.39
CA LEU A 64 7.38 -6.72 5.06
C LEU A 64 8.52 -7.69 4.76
N ALA A 65 8.28 -8.55 3.78
CA ALA A 65 9.27 -9.52 3.35
C ALA A 65 9.34 -9.50 1.83
N GLU A 66 10.41 -10.07 1.32
CA GLU A 66 10.63 -10.13 -0.12
C GLU A 66 9.44 -10.77 -0.82
N GLY A 67 8.93 -10.12 -1.82
CA GLY A 67 7.85 -10.68 -2.63
C GLY A 67 6.46 -10.49 -2.07
N ASP A 68 6.32 -9.80 -0.94
CA ASP A 68 4.99 -9.56 -0.37
C ASP A 68 4.15 -8.70 -1.31
N THR A 69 2.85 -8.89 -1.22
CA THR A 69 1.89 -8.08 -1.98
C THR A 69 1.05 -7.28 -1.00
N LEU A 70 1.13 -5.98 -1.11
CA LEU A 70 0.40 -5.08 -0.24
C LEU A 70 -0.69 -4.37 -1.03
N ASP A 71 -1.92 -4.52 -0.61
CA ASP A 71 -3.05 -3.86 -1.24
C ASP A 71 -3.43 -2.65 -0.43
N LEU A 72 -3.54 -1.50 -1.06
CA LEU A 72 -3.95 -0.27 -0.41
C LEU A 72 -5.35 0.04 -0.92
N ILE A 73 -6.32 -0.06 -0.03
CA ILE A 73 -7.72 0.08 -0.39
C ILE A 73 -8.32 1.27 0.34
N PRO A 74 -8.83 2.27 -0.37
CA PRO A 74 -9.41 3.41 0.31
C PRO A 74 -10.67 3.00 1.06
N ALA A 75 -10.74 3.41 2.30
CA ALA A 75 -11.89 3.08 3.13
C ALA A 75 -12.89 4.21 2.96
N ILE A 76 -13.53 4.23 1.84
CA ILE A 76 -14.47 5.28 1.56
C ILE A 76 -15.79 4.97 2.17
N SER A 77 -16.19 5.79 3.05
CA SER A 77 -17.46 5.55 3.68
C SER A 77 -18.46 6.55 3.18
N GLY A 78 -19.61 6.09 3.00
CA GLY A 78 -20.69 6.99 2.69
C GLY A 78 -20.56 7.72 1.39
N GLY A 79 -19.77 7.27 0.65
CA GLY A 79 -19.76 7.86 -0.63
C GLY A 79 -18.92 8.82 -1.01
#